data_fe05312c7ffd6ffa5baaf1715bf2eb45
#
_entry.id   fe05312c7ffd6ffa5baaf1715bf2eb45
#
_cell.length_a   1.000
_cell.length_b   1.000
_cell.length_c   1.000
_cell.angle_alpha   90.00
_cell.angle_beta   90.00
_cell.angle_gamma   90.00
#
_symmetry.space_group_name_H-M   'P 1'
#
loop_
_entity.id
_entity.type
_entity.pdbx_description
1 polymer ?
#
loop_
_entity_poly.entity_id
_entity_poly.type
_entity_poly.pdbx_seq_one_letter_code
_entity_poly.pdbx_strand_id
1 'polypeptide(L)'
;MKSETRFLVTQTVTFFDADPWGDNVDVENELDYVNSRVERLPGKLQAFAKRWYEIQFSLRLLRLCRRYQAIAVGRYGIWFPILQRCLGMKKRIVMTDTEWHELEGGRVNRAAALASAAVCSNTRIEIQRYSRQYGIPREKFVLVPIAFQKRDLCKASDEGYVFSGGAQGRDWGTLVSAVDGLPYNVRVFAREKLARIPPNTTVELVSRQEYFRQMAAASCVVVPLLPEPMRVTGILTWTAAMAMGKVVIVTEPQGAPDYMEHGISGFYVNHHDAKALRQYIELVMTDTNLRRRVGGAARERAWKEFSPDSFRRKIVSLLEGNPVREKEN
;
A
#
# COMPACT_ATOMS: atom_id res chain seq x y z
N MET A 1 7.92 10.92 38.67
CA MET A 1 7.97 10.04 37.52
C MET A 1 6.91 10.50 36.52
N LYS A 2 7.30 11.10 35.38
CA LYS A 2 6.34 11.38 34.28
C LYS A 2 5.88 10.01 33.76
N SER A 3 4.58 9.74 33.79
CA SER A 3 3.99 8.59 33.15
C SER A 3 4.39 8.62 31.68
N GLU A 4 5.28 7.73 31.24
CA GLU A 4 5.62 7.59 29.84
C GLU A 4 4.32 7.29 29.07
N THR A 5 4.02 8.14 28.12
CA THR A 5 2.90 7.98 27.23
C THR A 5 3.11 6.71 26.40
N ARG A 6 2.30 5.68 26.60
CA ARG A 6 2.40 4.42 25.86
C ARG A 6 1.30 4.31 24.81
N PHE A 7 1.68 3.91 23.63
CA PHE A 7 0.77 3.63 22.52
C PHE A 7 0.80 2.14 22.17
N LEU A 8 -0.30 1.64 21.63
CA LEU A 8 -0.36 0.31 21.05
C LEU A 8 -0.62 0.44 19.54
N VAL A 9 0.16 -0.25 18.75
CA VAL A 9 -0.07 -0.38 17.30
C VAL A 9 -0.34 -1.83 16.98
N THR A 10 -1.47 -2.11 16.36
CA THR A 10 -1.75 -3.41 15.80
C THR A 10 -1.42 -3.41 14.32
N GLN A 11 -0.71 -4.42 13.85
CA GLN A 11 -0.23 -4.50 12.48
C GLN A 11 -0.69 -5.77 11.79
N THR A 12 -1.06 -5.63 10.53
CA THR A 12 -0.99 -6.72 9.58
C THR A 12 0.46 -6.81 9.08
N VAL A 13 1.17 -7.80 9.55
CA VAL A 13 2.64 -7.95 9.57
C VAL A 13 3.38 -7.82 8.26
N THR A 14 2.70 -7.87 7.14
CA THR A 14 3.37 -7.88 5.85
C THR A 14 4.01 -6.55 5.44
N PHE A 15 3.71 -5.44 6.12
CA PHE A 15 4.06 -4.11 5.64
C PHE A 15 5.19 -3.40 6.38
N PHE A 16 5.64 -3.92 7.51
CA PHE A 16 6.66 -3.21 8.27
C PHE A 16 7.82 -4.14 8.64
N ASP A 17 9.01 -3.70 8.27
CA ASP A 17 10.25 -4.27 8.75
C ASP A 17 10.27 -4.24 10.30
N ALA A 18 11.04 -5.14 10.89
CA ALA A 18 11.24 -5.26 12.33
C ALA A 18 11.87 -4.01 13.00
N ASP A 19 11.94 -2.89 12.28
CA ASP A 19 12.43 -1.63 12.83
C ASP A 19 11.51 -1.18 13.99
N PRO A 20 12.06 -0.85 15.15
CA PRO A 20 11.28 -0.48 16.31
C PRO A 20 10.45 0.79 16.07
N TRP A 21 9.24 0.79 16.58
CA TRP A 21 8.33 1.95 16.55
C TRP A 21 8.74 3.09 17.48
N GLY A 22 9.75 2.87 18.34
CA GLY A 22 10.18 3.73 19.44
C GLY A 22 9.85 3.12 20.80
N ASP A 23 10.51 3.60 21.86
CA ASP A 23 10.44 3.01 23.21
C ASP A 23 9.07 3.09 23.87
N ASN A 24 8.20 3.98 23.37
CA ASN A 24 6.84 4.20 23.92
C ASN A 24 5.73 3.57 23.09
N VAL A 25 6.05 2.73 22.12
CA VAL A 25 5.07 2.06 21.24
C VAL A 25 5.23 0.54 21.32
N ASP A 26 4.21 -0.12 21.84
CA ASP A 26 4.10 -1.57 21.81
C ASP A 26 3.42 -2.03 20.50
N VAL A 27 3.81 -3.18 19.99
CA VAL A 27 3.28 -3.72 18.73
C VAL A 27 2.62 -5.08 18.98
N GLU A 28 1.38 -5.24 18.51
CA GLU A 28 0.66 -6.52 18.47
C GLU A 28 0.46 -6.95 17.02
N ASN A 29 0.83 -8.19 16.72
CA ASN A 29 0.71 -8.74 15.38
C ASN A 29 -0.68 -9.36 15.15
N GLU A 30 -1.48 -8.71 14.32
CA GLU A 30 -2.84 -9.18 13.98
C GLU A 30 -2.82 -10.47 13.14
N LEU A 31 -1.89 -10.56 12.19
CA LEU A 31 -1.82 -11.69 11.25
C LEU A 31 -1.45 -13.00 11.96
N ASP A 32 -0.48 -12.96 12.85
CA ASP A 32 -0.10 -14.15 13.61
C ASP A 32 -1.26 -14.66 14.45
N TYR A 33 -2.09 -13.73 14.94
CA TYR A 33 -3.25 -14.11 15.73
C TYR A 33 -4.38 -14.74 14.88
N VAL A 34 -4.64 -14.21 13.69
CA VAL A 34 -5.78 -14.64 12.84
C VAL A 34 -5.37 -15.73 11.86
N ASN A 35 -4.34 -15.52 11.05
CA ASN A 35 -4.00 -16.43 9.94
C ASN A 35 -3.52 -17.79 10.41
N SER A 36 -2.69 -17.88 11.46
CA SER A 36 -2.21 -19.15 11.97
C SER A 36 -3.31 -20.14 12.35
N ARG A 37 -4.52 -19.64 12.58
CA ARG A 37 -5.70 -20.42 12.99
C ARG A 37 -6.70 -20.63 11.86
N VAL A 38 -6.79 -19.68 10.92
CA VAL A 38 -7.78 -19.70 9.81
C VAL A 38 -7.30 -20.53 8.64
N GLU A 39 -6.00 -20.46 8.29
CA GLU A 39 -5.44 -21.17 7.12
C GLU A 39 -5.56 -22.71 7.19
N ARG A 40 -5.74 -23.24 8.38
CA ARG A 40 -5.92 -24.70 8.62
C ARG A 40 -7.34 -25.19 8.38
N LEU A 41 -8.29 -24.28 8.12
CA LEU A 41 -9.71 -24.63 7.98
C LEU A 41 -10.11 -24.81 6.51
N PRO A 42 -11.11 -25.65 6.20
CA PRO A 42 -11.70 -25.75 4.86
C PRO A 42 -12.25 -24.40 4.40
N GLY A 43 -12.11 -24.06 3.09
CA GLY A 43 -12.40 -22.73 2.53
C GLY A 43 -13.77 -22.15 2.89
N LYS A 44 -14.83 -22.98 2.95
CA LYS A 44 -16.17 -22.53 3.37
C LYS A 44 -16.25 -22.06 4.83
N LEU A 45 -15.38 -22.59 5.69
CA LEU A 45 -15.32 -22.23 7.11
C LEU A 45 -14.37 -21.06 7.36
N GLN A 46 -13.46 -20.75 6.44
CA GLN A 46 -12.47 -19.69 6.62
C GLN A 46 -13.10 -18.30 6.82
N ALA A 47 -14.13 -17.97 6.05
CA ALA A 47 -14.82 -16.67 6.15
C ALA A 47 -15.50 -16.49 7.53
N PHE A 48 -16.17 -17.53 8.03
CA PHE A 48 -16.80 -17.51 9.36
C PHE A 48 -15.74 -17.46 10.47
N ALA A 49 -14.71 -18.31 10.38
CA ALA A 49 -13.62 -18.34 11.35
C ALA A 49 -12.86 -17.01 11.39
N LYS A 50 -12.60 -16.39 10.23
CA LYS A 50 -11.97 -15.07 10.14
C LYS A 50 -12.76 -14.04 10.95
N ARG A 51 -14.08 -13.97 10.73
CA ARG A 51 -14.96 -13.03 11.46
C ARG A 51 -14.95 -13.30 12.97
N TRP A 52 -14.95 -14.56 13.37
CA TRP A 52 -14.85 -14.97 14.77
C TRP A 52 -13.52 -14.51 15.41
N TYR A 53 -12.39 -14.70 14.72
CA TYR A 53 -11.09 -14.28 15.22
C TYR A 53 -10.92 -12.75 15.24
N GLU A 54 -11.51 -12.02 14.29
CA GLU A 54 -11.59 -10.55 14.35
C GLU A 54 -12.28 -10.06 15.64
N ILE A 55 -13.38 -10.69 16.01
CA ILE A 55 -14.08 -10.37 17.26
C ILE A 55 -13.22 -10.74 18.48
N GLN A 56 -12.64 -11.94 18.51
CA GLN A 56 -11.76 -12.36 19.61
C GLN A 56 -10.55 -11.44 19.77
N PHE A 57 -9.92 -11.05 18.68
CA PHE A 57 -8.81 -10.09 18.70
C PHE A 57 -9.26 -8.74 19.27
N SER A 58 -10.39 -8.25 18.83
CA SER A 58 -10.97 -6.99 19.35
C SER A 58 -11.32 -7.06 20.85
N LEU A 59 -11.80 -8.21 21.33
CA LEU A 59 -12.03 -8.44 22.78
C LEU A 59 -10.70 -8.48 23.55
N ARG A 60 -9.64 -9.05 22.96
CA ARG A 60 -8.28 -8.98 23.53
C ARG A 60 -7.82 -7.53 23.66
N LEU A 61 -8.02 -6.72 22.62
CA LEU A 61 -7.69 -5.29 22.65
C LEU A 61 -8.43 -4.53 23.75
N LEU A 62 -9.68 -4.87 24.07
CA LEU A 62 -10.42 -4.28 25.18
C LEU A 62 -9.76 -4.54 26.55
N ARG A 63 -9.12 -5.69 26.73
CA ARG A 63 -8.36 -6.00 27.95
C ARG A 63 -7.05 -5.23 28.01
N LEU A 64 -6.35 -5.11 26.89
CA LEU A 64 -5.06 -4.44 26.79
C LEU A 64 -5.16 -2.92 26.82
N CYS A 65 -6.22 -2.35 26.26
CA CYS A 65 -6.35 -0.91 26.04
C CYS A 65 -6.22 -0.03 27.29
N ARG A 66 -6.47 -0.59 28.49
CA ARG A 66 -6.32 0.14 29.76
C ARG A 66 -4.89 0.63 30.01
N ARG A 67 -3.89 -0.06 29.43
CA ARG A 67 -2.46 0.24 29.59
C ARG A 67 -1.95 1.34 28.66
N TYR A 68 -2.74 1.72 27.65
CA TYR A 68 -2.34 2.62 26.59
C TYR A 68 -3.20 3.87 26.56
N GLN A 69 -2.63 4.99 26.12
CA GLN A 69 -3.34 6.25 25.95
C GLN A 69 -4.13 6.28 24.64
N ALA A 70 -3.51 5.79 23.56
CA ALA A 70 -4.15 5.66 22.26
C ALA A 70 -3.71 4.37 21.56
N ILE A 71 -4.51 3.94 20.59
CA ILE A 71 -4.31 2.66 19.89
C ILE A 71 -4.50 2.86 18.40
N ALA A 72 -3.51 2.43 17.61
CA ALA A 72 -3.65 2.26 16.17
C ALA A 72 -4.14 0.84 15.89
N VAL A 73 -5.22 0.72 15.15
CA VAL A 73 -5.91 -0.55 14.89
C VAL A 73 -5.92 -0.83 13.40
N GLY A 74 -5.36 -1.98 13.02
CA GLY A 74 -5.40 -2.48 11.65
C GLY A 74 -6.72 -3.19 11.31
N ARG A 75 -6.71 -3.91 10.20
CA ARG A 75 -7.89 -4.53 9.59
C ARG A 75 -8.61 -5.53 10.51
N TYR A 76 -7.88 -6.37 11.23
CA TYR A 76 -8.49 -7.44 12.03
C TYR A 76 -9.02 -6.96 13.38
N GLY A 77 -8.63 -5.76 13.81
CA GLY A 77 -9.16 -5.13 15.01
C GLY A 77 -10.41 -4.25 14.78
N ILE A 78 -11.08 -4.38 13.64
CA ILE A 78 -12.17 -3.49 13.22
C ILE A 78 -13.36 -3.40 14.20
N TRP A 79 -13.61 -4.44 14.98
CA TRP A 79 -14.65 -4.45 16.00
C TRP A 79 -14.29 -3.67 17.27
N PHE A 80 -13.00 -3.45 17.54
CA PHE A 80 -12.54 -2.80 18.75
C PHE A 80 -13.07 -1.36 18.90
N PRO A 81 -13.04 -0.47 17.88
CA PRO A 81 -13.64 0.86 17.98
C PRO A 81 -15.13 0.85 18.34
N ILE A 82 -15.87 -0.10 17.78
CA ILE A 82 -17.32 -0.25 18.01
C ILE A 82 -17.55 -0.70 19.45
N LEU A 83 -16.90 -1.77 19.89
CA LEU A 83 -17.05 -2.36 21.21
C LEU A 83 -16.67 -1.36 22.31
N GLN A 84 -15.55 -0.66 22.17
CA GLN A 84 -15.16 0.34 23.16
C GLN A 84 -16.18 1.48 23.30
N ARG A 85 -16.78 1.91 22.18
CA ARG A 85 -17.83 2.94 22.20
C ARG A 85 -19.09 2.44 22.91
N CYS A 86 -19.51 1.21 22.62
CA CYS A 86 -20.66 0.58 23.30
C CYS A 86 -20.43 0.44 24.80
N LEU A 87 -19.19 0.25 25.24
CA LEU A 87 -18.81 0.15 26.65
C LEU A 87 -18.54 1.52 27.32
N GLY A 88 -18.84 2.64 26.66
CA GLY A 88 -18.58 3.98 27.16
C GLY A 88 -17.13 4.37 27.35
N MET A 89 -16.21 3.60 26.77
CA MET A 89 -14.76 3.90 26.83
C MET A 89 -14.41 5.06 25.88
N LYS A 90 -13.41 5.87 26.25
CA LYS A 90 -13.02 7.08 25.49
C LYS A 90 -11.56 7.04 25.04
N LYS A 91 -11.05 5.87 24.68
CA LYS A 91 -9.68 5.77 24.13
C LYS A 91 -9.63 6.36 22.74
N ARG A 92 -8.54 7.07 22.45
CA ARG A 92 -8.26 7.55 21.10
C ARG A 92 -7.87 6.38 20.22
N ILE A 93 -8.57 6.18 19.12
CA ILE A 93 -8.33 5.09 18.17
C ILE A 93 -8.05 5.71 16.81
N VAL A 94 -6.99 5.25 16.17
CA VAL A 94 -6.61 5.54 14.79
C VAL A 94 -6.74 4.24 14.00
N MET A 95 -7.59 4.20 12.99
CA MET A 95 -7.67 3.06 12.09
C MET A 95 -6.57 3.17 11.03
N THR A 96 -5.75 2.13 10.93
CA THR A 96 -4.71 1.97 9.91
C THR A 96 -5.11 0.82 8.98
N ASP A 97 -4.47 0.70 7.82
CA ASP A 97 -4.70 -0.43 6.90
C ASP A 97 -6.19 -0.62 6.53
N THR A 98 -6.78 0.45 6.01
CA THR A 98 -8.20 0.46 5.61
C THR A 98 -8.37 0.04 4.14
N GLU A 99 -7.96 -1.20 3.82
CA GLU A 99 -8.28 -1.79 2.52
C GLU A 99 -9.74 -2.25 2.48
N TRP A 100 -10.66 -1.34 2.24
CA TRP A 100 -12.08 -1.67 2.16
C TRP A 100 -12.50 -2.07 0.75
N HIS A 101 -13.10 -3.24 0.63
CA HIS A 101 -13.69 -3.75 -0.61
C HIS A 101 -15.19 -3.46 -0.69
N GLU A 102 -15.72 -3.27 -1.88
CA GLU A 102 -17.14 -2.92 -2.13
C GLU A 102 -18.16 -3.81 -1.39
N LEU A 103 -17.88 -5.09 -1.26
CA LEU A 103 -18.84 -6.10 -0.81
C LEU A 103 -18.69 -6.49 0.66
N GLU A 104 -17.63 -6.08 1.34
CA GLU A 104 -17.35 -6.53 2.71
C GLU A 104 -17.65 -5.45 3.74
N GLY A 105 -18.70 -5.67 4.53
CA GLY A 105 -18.82 -5.05 5.86
C GLY A 105 -19.13 -3.55 5.89
N GLY A 106 -19.75 -2.95 4.89
CA GLY A 106 -19.97 -1.51 4.81
C GLY A 106 -20.56 -0.86 6.08
N ARG A 107 -21.49 -1.53 6.75
CA ARG A 107 -22.06 -1.04 8.03
C ARG A 107 -21.05 -1.12 9.18
N VAL A 108 -20.24 -2.18 9.22
CA VAL A 108 -19.20 -2.38 10.25
C VAL A 108 -18.07 -1.37 10.04
N ASN A 109 -17.60 -1.23 8.79
CA ASN A 109 -16.56 -0.25 8.42
C ASN A 109 -16.99 1.17 8.81
N ARG A 110 -18.22 1.54 8.47
CA ARG A 110 -18.80 2.84 8.83
C ARG A 110 -18.88 3.04 10.35
N ALA A 111 -19.40 2.06 11.08
CA ALA A 111 -19.53 2.15 12.54
C ALA A 111 -18.14 2.26 13.21
N ALA A 112 -17.17 1.48 12.78
CA ALA A 112 -15.79 1.53 13.28
C ALA A 112 -15.14 2.89 12.99
N ALA A 113 -15.27 3.41 11.77
CA ALA A 113 -14.74 4.71 11.38
C ALA A 113 -15.35 5.85 12.22
N LEU A 114 -16.67 5.85 12.39
CA LEU A 114 -17.37 6.85 13.21
C LEU A 114 -17.02 6.77 14.70
N ALA A 115 -16.64 5.57 15.18
CA ALA A 115 -16.18 5.35 16.55
C ALA A 115 -14.68 5.69 16.75
N SER A 116 -13.93 5.90 15.67
CA SER A 116 -12.51 6.21 15.69
C SER A 116 -12.24 7.71 15.62
N ALA A 117 -11.07 8.13 16.11
CA ALA A 117 -10.62 9.52 16.01
C ALA A 117 -10.20 9.87 14.58
N ALA A 118 -9.49 8.95 13.92
CA ALA A 118 -9.05 9.11 12.53
C ALA A 118 -9.03 7.75 11.81
N VAL A 119 -9.14 7.80 10.49
CA VAL A 119 -9.07 6.67 9.57
C VAL A 119 -7.98 6.98 8.52
N CYS A 120 -6.90 6.19 8.51
CA CYS A 120 -5.85 6.35 7.52
C CYS A 120 -6.29 5.78 6.18
N SER A 121 -5.98 6.47 5.10
CA SER A 121 -6.18 5.99 3.74
C SER A 121 -4.93 6.28 2.90
N ASN A 122 -4.71 5.48 1.87
CA ASN A 122 -3.46 5.48 1.12
C ASN A 122 -3.43 6.53 0.02
N THR A 123 -4.60 6.97 -0.45
CA THR A 123 -4.73 7.95 -1.54
C THR A 123 -5.93 8.87 -1.33
N ARG A 124 -5.88 10.08 -1.90
CA ARG A 124 -7.01 11.03 -1.85
C ARG A 124 -8.25 10.51 -2.59
N ILE A 125 -8.05 9.74 -3.66
CA ILE A 125 -9.17 9.15 -4.38
C ILE A 125 -9.88 8.07 -3.56
N GLU A 126 -9.15 7.26 -2.78
CA GLU A 126 -9.75 6.32 -1.82
C GLU A 126 -10.54 7.04 -0.74
N ILE A 127 -10.02 8.13 -0.18
CA ILE A 127 -10.74 8.96 0.79
C ILE A 127 -12.08 9.42 0.20
N GLN A 128 -12.07 9.92 -1.04
CA GLN A 128 -13.27 10.37 -1.72
C GLN A 128 -14.28 9.21 -1.94
N ARG A 129 -13.79 8.06 -2.38
CA ARG A 129 -14.60 6.86 -2.63
C ARG A 129 -15.23 6.33 -1.34
N TYR A 130 -14.43 6.15 -0.29
CA TYR A 130 -14.89 5.65 1.02
C TYR A 130 -15.86 6.63 1.70
N SER A 131 -15.58 7.93 1.65
CA SER A 131 -16.49 8.95 2.18
C SER A 131 -17.86 8.88 1.51
N ARG A 132 -17.91 8.79 0.18
CA ARG A 132 -19.17 8.68 -0.57
C ARG A 132 -19.87 7.34 -0.35
N GLN A 133 -19.15 6.24 -0.50
CA GLN A 133 -19.72 4.89 -0.45
C GLN A 133 -20.30 4.54 0.91
N TYR A 134 -19.59 4.92 1.98
CA TYR A 134 -19.98 4.56 3.34
C TYR A 134 -20.65 5.72 4.11
N GLY A 135 -20.80 6.89 3.53
CA GLY A 135 -21.36 8.06 4.21
C GLY A 135 -20.56 8.47 5.45
N ILE A 136 -19.21 8.35 5.37
CA ILE A 136 -18.30 8.76 6.45
C ILE A 136 -17.82 10.18 6.15
N PRO A 137 -17.89 11.12 7.12
CA PRO A 137 -17.39 12.47 6.94
C PRO A 137 -15.93 12.49 6.51
N ARG A 138 -15.58 13.32 5.51
CA ARG A 138 -14.24 13.38 4.93
C ARG A 138 -13.15 13.71 5.96
N GLU A 139 -13.47 14.55 6.92
CA GLU A 139 -12.59 14.96 8.02
C GLU A 139 -12.18 13.82 8.96
N LYS A 140 -12.85 12.68 8.88
CA LYS A 140 -12.44 11.45 9.57
C LYS A 140 -11.22 10.79 8.92
N PHE A 141 -11.00 11.07 7.64
CA PHE A 141 -9.91 10.46 6.89
C PHE A 141 -8.65 11.31 6.93
N VAL A 142 -7.52 10.64 7.02
CA VAL A 142 -6.18 11.24 6.93
C VAL A 142 -5.38 10.50 5.88
N LEU A 143 -4.74 11.24 4.98
CA LEU A 143 -3.85 10.66 3.97
C LEU A 143 -2.56 10.19 4.63
N VAL A 144 -2.38 8.89 4.67
CA VAL A 144 -1.16 8.23 5.14
C VAL A 144 -0.69 7.26 4.06
N PRO A 145 0.19 7.70 3.14
CA PRO A 145 0.69 6.87 2.06
C PRO A 145 1.36 5.59 2.55
N ILE A 146 1.18 4.51 1.81
CA ILE A 146 1.85 3.22 2.07
C ILE A 146 3.36 3.39 1.94
N ALA A 147 4.10 2.91 2.94
CA ALA A 147 5.55 2.89 2.92
C ALA A 147 6.10 1.69 2.11
N PHE A 148 7.25 1.88 1.45
CA PHE A 148 8.03 0.78 0.94
C PHE A 148 8.63 -0.05 2.09
N GLN A 149 9.08 -1.29 1.81
CA GLN A 149 9.76 -2.12 2.80
C GLN A 149 11.26 -2.11 2.57
N LYS A 150 12.05 -1.73 3.57
CA LYS A 150 13.53 -1.65 3.47
C LYS A 150 14.16 -3.00 3.09
N ARG A 151 13.60 -4.11 3.59
CA ARG A 151 14.06 -5.47 3.29
C ARG A 151 13.92 -5.88 1.81
N ASP A 152 13.07 -5.18 1.06
CA ASP A 152 12.85 -5.45 -0.37
C ASP A 152 13.81 -4.65 -1.27
N LEU A 153 14.51 -3.67 -0.70
CA LEU A 153 15.38 -2.81 -1.48
C LEU A 153 16.68 -3.53 -1.83
N CYS A 154 17.02 -3.49 -3.12
CA CYS A 154 18.26 -4.00 -3.66
C CYS A 154 19.11 -2.86 -4.22
N LYS A 155 20.42 -3.11 -4.38
CA LYS A 155 21.31 -2.16 -5.06
C LYS A 155 20.85 -2.00 -6.51
N ALA A 156 20.54 -0.76 -6.90
CA ALA A 156 20.10 -0.47 -8.26
C ALA A 156 21.23 -0.60 -9.30
N SER A 157 20.90 -1.17 -10.45
CA SER A 157 21.72 -1.19 -11.68
C SER A 157 20.83 -0.86 -12.88
N ASP A 158 21.38 -0.86 -14.08
CA ASP A 158 20.64 -0.61 -15.32
C ASP A 158 21.10 -1.62 -16.38
N GLU A 159 20.33 -2.68 -16.57
CA GLU A 159 20.64 -3.79 -17.48
C GLU A 159 19.88 -3.69 -18.81
N GLY A 160 19.26 -2.57 -19.11
CA GLY A 160 18.68 -2.28 -20.42
C GLY A 160 17.33 -2.96 -20.70
N TYR A 161 16.55 -3.33 -19.71
CA TYR A 161 15.24 -3.96 -19.92
C TYR A 161 14.10 -3.26 -19.17
N VAL A 162 12.87 -3.55 -19.61
CA VAL A 162 11.63 -3.13 -18.96
C VAL A 162 11.17 -4.21 -17.98
N PHE A 163 10.95 -3.83 -16.73
CA PHE A 163 10.39 -4.71 -15.71
C PHE A 163 8.88 -4.46 -15.56
N SER A 164 8.11 -5.53 -15.43
CA SER A 164 6.74 -5.45 -14.96
C SER A 164 6.40 -6.62 -14.04
N GLY A 165 5.53 -6.41 -13.04
CA GLY A 165 5.18 -7.51 -12.15
C GLY A 165 4.12 -7.18 -11.13
N GLY A 166 3.67 -8.22 -10.43
CA GLY A 166 2.69 -8.15 -9.35
C GLY A 166 1.59 -9.19 -9.47
N ALA A 167 0.78 -9.31 -8.38
CA ALA A 167 -0.18 -10.40 -8.23
C ALA A 167 -1.65 -9.96 -8.30
N GLN A 168 -1.96 -8.68 -8.24
CA GLN A 168 -3.35 -8.21 -8.15
C GLN A 168 -3.60 -7.02 -9.08
N GLY A 169 -4.74 -7.04 -9.77
CA GLY A 169 -5.22 -5.91 -10.55
C GLY A 169 -4.29 -5.50 -11.69
N ARG A 170 -3.62 -6.44 -12.36
CA ARG A 170 -2.70 -6.15 -13.47
C ARG A 170 -3.40 -6.21 -14.81
N ASP A 171 -3.25 -5.14 -15.59
CA ASP A 171 -3.70 -5.08 -16.99
C ASP A 171 -2.61 -5.56 -17.94
N TRP A 172 -2.43 -6.88 -17.97
CA TRP A 172 -1.44 -7.51 -18.86
C TRP A 172 -1.76 -7.27 -20.34
N GLY A 173 -3.04 -7.10 -20.71
CA GLY A 173 -3.45 -6.82 -22.07
C GLY A 173 -2.91 -5.48 -22.58
N THR A 174 -3.04 -4.44 -21.77
CA THR A 174 -2.47 -3.11 -22.07
C THR A 174 -0.95 -3.15 -22.13
N LEU A 175 -0.28 -3.86 -21.20
CA LEU A 175 1.18 -4.02 -21.26
C LEU A 175 1.62 -4.69 -22.54
N VAL A 176 1.04 -5.86 -22.87
CA VAL A 176 1.38 -6.63 -24.07
C VAL A 176 1.23 -5.80 -25.33
N SER A 177 0.12 -5.06 -25.44
CA SER A 177 -0.12 -4.16 -26.58
C SER A 177 0.89 -3.02 -26.66
N ALA A 178 1.34 -2.51 -25.53
CA ALA A 178 2.32 -1.41 -25.48
C ALA A 178 3.73 -1.85 -25.86
N VAL A 179 4.15 -3.07 -25.47
CA VAL A 179 5.54 -3.53 -25.66
C VAL A 179 5.77 -4.36 -26.91
N ASP A 180 4.72 -4.80 -27.59
CA ASP A 180 4.82 -5.61 -28.78
C ASP A 180 5.57 -4.88 -29.90
N GLY A 181 6.62 -5.53 -30.43
CA GLY A 181 7.49 -4.95 -31.46
C GLY A 181 8.46 -3.86 -30.98
N LEU A 182 8.57 -3.59 -29.68
CA LEU A 182 9.64 -2.75 -29.16
C LEU A 182 11.00 -3.48 -29.23
N PRO A 183 12.10 -2.76 -29.45
CA PRO A 183 13.44 -3.36 -29.53
C PRO A 183 14.06 -3.65 -28.15
N TYR A 184 13.29 -3.60 -27.08
CA TYR A 184 13.75 -3.79 -25.71
C TYR A 184 13.24 -5.11 -25.14
N ASN A 185 14.06 -5.77 -24.33
CA ASN A 185 13.61 -6.92 -23.56
C ASN A 185 12.63 -6.49 -22.48
N VAL A 186 11.57 -7.27 -22.30
CA VAL A 186 10.55 -7.07 -21.26
C VAL A 186 10.51 -8.30 -20.37
N ARG A 187 10.72 -8.11 -19.06
CA ARG A 187 10.63 -9.19 -18.07
C ARG A 187 9.39 -9.01 -17.22
N VAL A 188 8.47 -9.95 -17.33
CA VAL A 188 7.19 -9.95 -16.60
C VAL A 188 7.22 -10.99 -15.50
N PHE A 189 6.94 -10.58 -14.27
CA PHE A 189 6.90 -11.46 -13.10
C PHE A 189 5.46 -11.57 -12.59
N ALA A 190 4.77 -12.61 -13.05
CA ALA A 190 3.35 -12.83 -12.80
C ALA A 190 3.05 -14.28 -12.46
N ARG A 191 2.00 -14.50 -11.65
CA ARG A 191 1.40 -15.84 -11.42
C ARG A 191 0.42 -16.22 -12.51
N GLU A 192 -0.20 -15.22 -13.12
CA GLU A 192 -1.21 -15.40 -14.16
C GLU A 192 -0.54 -15.67 -15.50
N LYS A 193 -1.18 -16.50 -16.30
CA LYS A 193 -0.77 -16.69 -17.69
C LYS A 193 -1.23 -15.49 -18.50
N LEU A 194 -0.31 -14.88 -19.25
CA LEU A 194 -0.66 -13.87 -20.23
C LEU A 194 -1.33 -14.54 -21.44
N ALA A 195 -2.39 -13.93 -21.95
CA ALA A 195 -3.12 -14.47 -23.13
C ALA A 195 -2.23 -14.52 -24.39
N ARG A 196 -1.27 -13.61 -24.49
CA ARG A 196 -0.26 -13.53 -25.55
C ARG A 196 1.07 -13.07 -24.95
N ILE A 197 2.15 -13.62 -25.45
CA ILE A 197 3.52 -13.23 -25.05
C ILE A 197 4.25 -12.74 -26.30
N PRO A 198 4.60 -11.44 -26.39
CA PRO A 198 5.39 -10.91 -27.50
C PRO A 198 6.78 -11.54 -27.54
N PRO A 199 7.45 -11.60 -28.72
CA PRO A 199 8.78 -12.22 -28.86
C PRO A 199 9.87 -11.62 -27.97
N ASN A 200 9.75 -10.34 -27.63
CA ASN A 200 10.69 -9.61 -26.77
C ASN A 200 10.34 -9.74 -25.27
N THR A 201 9.37 -10.57 -24.87
CA THR A 201 8.86 -10.66 -23.52
C THR A 201 9.09 -12.04 -22.91
N THR A 202 9.63 -12.10 -21.71
CA THR A 202 9.65 -13.30 -20.85
C THR A 202 8.65 -13.17 -19.72
N VAL A 203 8.04 -14.30 -19.31
CA VAL A 203 7.07 -14.35 -18.20
C VAL A 203 7.52 -15.43 -17.23
N GLU A 204 7.80 -15.04 -16.00
CA GLU A 204 8.35 -15.92 -14.99
C GLU A 204 7.65 -15.77 -13.63
N LEU A 205 7.65 -16.83 -12.85
CA LEU A 205 7.30 -16.80 -11.43
C LEU A 205 8.59 -16.99 -10.63
N VAL A 206 8.93 -16.01 -9.83
CA VAL A 206 10.17 -15.98 -9.06
C VAL A 206 9.91 -15.79 -7.56
N SER A 207 10.92 -16.02 -6.74
CA SER A 207 10.88 -15.69 -5.33
C SER A 207 10.72 -14.17 -5.11
N ARG A 208 10.25 -13.77 -3.90
CA ARG A 208 10.16 -12.35 -3.54
C ARG A 208 11.51 -11.63 -3.68
N GLN A 209 12.59 -12.25 -3.20
CA GLN A 209 13.93 -11.66 -3.28
C GLN A 209 14.36 -11.42 -4.72
N GLU A 210 14.16 -12.41 -5.59
CA GLU A 210 14.48 -12.32 -7.02
C GLU A 210 13.64 -11.27 -7.72
N TYR A 211 12.35 -11.16 -7.38
CA TYR A 211 11.45 -10.12 -7.90
C TYR A 211 12.00 -8.71 -7.68
N PHE A 212 12.44 -8.39 -6.47
CA PHE A 212 13.00 -7.08 -6.17
C PHE A 212 14.40 -6.88 -6.72
N ARG A 213 15.20 -7.94 -6.83
CA ARG A 213 16.51 -7.90 -7.51
C ARG A 213 16.33 -7.56 -8.99
N GLN A 214 15.41 -8.21 -9.68
CA GLN A 214 15.09 -7.92 -11.07
C GLN A 214 14.52 -6.51 -11.27
N MET A 215 13.67 -6.05 -10.35
CA MET A 215 13.18 -4.67 -10.36
C MET A 215 14.34 -3.66 -10.22
N ALA A 216 15.28 -3.92 -9.33
CA ALA A 216 16.44 -3.07 -9.09
C ALA A 216 17.39 -2.99 -10.31
N ALA A 217 17.47 -4.03 -11.11
CA ALA A 217 18.33 -4.12 -12.30
C ALA A 217 17.69 -3.54 -13.57
N ALA A 218 16.39 -3.29 -13.60
CA ALA A 218 15.67 -2.78 -14.75
C ALA A 218 16.02 -1.32 -15.08
N SER A 219 15.87 -0.91 -16.33
CA SER A 219 15.92 0.49 -16.76
C SER A 219 14.64 1.24 -16.43
N CYS A 220 13.51 0.54 -16.48
CA CYS A 220 12.17 1.09 -16.31
C CYS A 220 11.27 0.06 -15.63
N VAL A 221 10.40 0.54 -14.74
CA VAL A 221 9.40 -0.30 -14.06
C VAL A 221 8.00 0.13 -14.51
N VAL A 222 7.27 -0.79 -15.13
CA VAL A 222 5.90 -0.58 -15.59
C VAL A 222 4.94 -1.31 -14.67
N VAL A 223 3.94 -0.59 -14.18
CA VAL A 223 2.88 -1.14 -13.32
C VAL A 223 1.54 -0.95 -14.03
N PRO A 224 1.16 -1.89 -14.91
CA PRO A 224 -0.11 -1.82 -15.63
C PRO A 224 -1.24 -2.25 -14.69
N LEU A 225 -2.21 -1.39 -14.49
CA LEU A 225 -3.29 -1.60 -13.52
C LEU A 225 -4.65 -1.59 -14.21
N LEU A 226 -5.51 -2.52 -13.80
CA LEU A 226 -6.94 -2.45 -14.06
C LEU A 226 -7.58 -1.40 -13.13
N PRO A 227 -8.61 -0.68 -13.59
CA PRO A 227 -9.36 0.21 -12.73
C PRO A 227 -10.05 -0.58 -11.60
N GLU A 228 -9.86 -0.14 -10.38
CA GLU A 228 -10.49 -0.69 -9.19
C GLU A 228 -11.47 0.34 -8.61
N PRO A 229 -12.72 -0.04 -8.30
CA PRO A 229 -13.74 0.94 -7.91
C PRO A 229 -13.48 1.57 -6.54
N MET A 230 -12.85 0.86 -5.61
CA MET A 230 -12.71 1.32 -4.22
C MET A 230 -11.28 1.69 -3.82
N ARG A 231 -10.27 0.99 -4.31
CA ARG A 231 -8.89 1.15 -3.88
C ARG A 231 -7.93 1.36 -5.04
N VAL A 232 -6.73 1.81 -4.74
CA VAL A 232 -5.60 1.85 -5.67
C VAL A 232 -4.69 0.66 -5.40
N THR A 233 -4.43 -0.14 -6.43
CA THR A 233 -3.57 -1.32 -6.33
C THR A 233 -2.14 -1.02 -6.79
N GLY A 234 -1.20 -1.93 -6.51
CA GLY A 234 0.17 -1.83 -7.01
C GLY A 234 1.09 -0.86 -6.26
N ILE A 235 0.61 -0.12 -5.27
CA ILE A 235 1.36 0.92 -4.55
C ILE A 235 2.69 0.40 -4.00
N LEU A 236 2.74 -0.78 -3.40
CA LEU A 236 3.98 -1.37 -2.89
C LEU A 236 5.04 -1.60 -3.97
N THR A 237 4.61 -1.98 -5.18
CA THR A 237 5.52 -2.17 -6.31
C THR A 237 6.15 -0.84 -6.73
N TRP A 238 5.33 0.19 -6.92
CA TRP A 238 5.87 1.47 -7.38
C TRP A 238 6.67 2.21 -6.30
N THR A 239 6.25 2.17 -5.02
CA THR A 239 7.00 2.81 -3.94
C THR A 239 8.37 2.15 -3.72
N ALA A 240 8.47 0.82 -3.85
CA ALA A 240 9.75 0.12 -3.79
C ALA A 240 10.65 0.47 -4.99
N ALA A 241 10.09 0.52 -6.21
CA ALA A 241 10.83 0.94 -7.40
C ALA A 241 11.34 2.37 -7.28
N MET A 242 10.50 3.31 -6.83
CA MET A 242 10.88 4.69 -6.56
C MET A 242 12.01 4.77 -5.52
N ALA A 243 11.91 4.02 -4.42
CA ALA A 243 12.93 4.00 -3.36
C ALA A 243 14.29 3.49 -3.85
N MET A 244 14.29 2.62 -4.87
CA MET A 244 15.50 2.15 -5.57
C MET A 244 15.97 3.11 -6.69
N GLY A 245 15.29 4.23 -6.90
CA GLY A 245 15.65 5.21 -7.92
C GLY A 245 15.29 4.80 -9.35
N LYS A 246 14.29 3.93 -9.50
CA LYS A 246 13.79 3.52 -10.82
C LYS A 246 12.73 4.49 -11.33
N VAL A 247 12.73 4.71 -12.64
CA VAL A 247 11.62 5.39 -13.30
C VAL A 247 10.43 4.44 -13.32
N VAL A 248 9.30 4.92 -12.81
CA VAL A 248 8.06 4.15 -12.73
C VAL A 248 7.04 4.74 -13.69
N ILE A 249 6.38 3.88 -14.45
CA ILE A 249 5.24 4.22 -15.30
C ILE A 249 4.05 3.39 -14.82
N VAL A 250 2.97 4.05 -14.41
CA VAL A 250 1.75 3.37 -13.92
C VAL A 250 0.54 3.74 -14.78
N THR A 251 -0.39 2.81 -14.96
CA THR A 251 -1.67 3.10 -15.60
C THR A 251 -2.75 3.42 -14.55
N GLU A 252 -2.47 4.40 -13.69
CA GLU A 252 -3.36 4.82 -12.61
C GLU A 252 -3.34 6.35 -12.46
N PRO A 253 -4.22 7.06 -13.17
CA PRO A 253 -4.17 8.53 -13.19
C PRO A 253 -4.73 9.20 -11.93
N GLN A 254 -5.49 8.47 -11.10
CA GLN A 254 -6.18 9.06 -9.96
C GLN A 254 -5.42 8.92 -8.64
N GLY A 255 -4.74 7.78 -8.42
CA GLY A 255 -3.99 7.51 -7.20
C GLY A 255 -2.51 7.88 -7.30
N ALA A 256 -1.93 7.81 -8.50
CA ALA A 256 -0.52 8.09 -8.72
C ALA A 256 -0.09 9.52 -8.32
N PRO A 257 -0.91 10.58 -8.49
CA PRO A 257 -0.52 11.94 -8.08
C PRO A 257 -0.19 12.09 -6.59
N ASP A 258 -0.72 11.23 -5.73
CA ASP A 258 -0.37 11.23 -4.31
C ASP A 258 1.07 10.73 -4.05
N TYR A 259 1.63 9.95 -4.99
CA TYR A 259 2.95 9.33 -4.87
C TYR A 259 4.00 9.92 -5.79
N MET A 260 3.62 10.35 -6.99
CA MET A 260 4.57 10.87 -7.98
C MET A 260 4.02 12.09 -8.70
N GLU A 261 4.92 12.97 -9.08
CA GLU A 261 4.65 14.09 -9.97
C GLU A 261 5.01 13.70 -11.40
N HIS A 262 4.04 13.85 -12.31
CA HIS A 262 4.17 13.40 -13.70
C HIS A 262 5.32 14.11 -14.42
N GLY A 263 6.23 13.32 -15.02
CA GLY A 263 7.41 13.82 -15.72
C GLY A 263 8.57 14.25 -14.81
N ILE A 264 8.36 14.34 -13.50
CA ILE A 264 9.36 14.74 -12.51
C ILE A 264 9.86 13.56 -11.68
N SER A 265 8.97 12.81 -11.04
CA SER A 265 9.31 11.67 -10.19
C SER A 265 8.67 10.34 -10.62
N GLY A 266 8.07 10.31 -11.81
CA GLY A 266 7.46 9.15 -12.44
C GLY A 266 6.53 9.58 -13.55
N PHE A 267 5.87 8.58 -14.17
CA PHE A 267 4.87 8.81 -15.19
C PHE A 267 3.60 8.05 -14.87
N TYR A 268 2.46 8.62 -15.20
CA TYR A 268 1.20 7.91 -15.16
C TYR A 268 0.36 8.22 -16.39
N VAL A 269 -0.38 7.22 -16.85
CA VAL A 269 -1.24 7.27 -18.02
C VAL A 269 -2.61 6.73 -17.66
N ASN A 270 -3.59 6.91 -18.53
CA ASN A 270 -4.92 6.37 -18.30
C ASN A 270 -4.93 4.84 -18.36
N HIS A 271 -5.88 4.24 -17.66
CA HIS A 271 -6.15 2.81 -17.78
C HIS A 271 -6.42 2.46 -19.25
N HIS A 272 -5.97 1.29 -19.68
CA HIS A 272 -6.15 0.74 -21.03
C HIS A 272 -5.51 1.58 -22.16
N ASP A 273 -4.69 2.59 -21.86
CA ASP A 273 -3.99 3.40 -22.87
C ASP A 273 -2.62 2.81 -23.21
N ALA A 274 -2.63 1.75 -24.02
CA ALA A 274 -1.40 1.10 -24.48
C ALA A 274 -0.51 2.04 -25.34
N LYS A 275 -1.12 3.00 -26.06
CA LYS A 275 -0.37 3.94 -26.91
C LYS A 275 0.44 4.91 -26.06
N ALA A 276 -0.16 5.54 -25.07
CA ALA A 276 0.55 6.43 -24.16
C ALA A 276 1.58 5.66 -23.33
N LEU A 277 1.25 4.45 -22.86
CA LEU A 277 2.17 3.59 -22.13
C LEU A 277 3.41 3.29 -22.96
N ARG A 278 3.25 2.91 -24.25
CA ARG A 278 4.34 2.69 -25.19
C ARG A 278 5.23 3.92 -25.34
N GLN A 279 4.66 5.10 -25.56
CA GLN A 279 5.39 6.35 -25.69
C GLN A 279 6.31 6.65 -24.50
N TYR A 280 5.80 6.47 -23.28
CA TYR A 280 6.63 6.66 -22.08
C TYR A 280 7.67 5.57 -21.87
N ILE A 281 7.39 4.31 -22.26
CA ILE A 281 8.41 3.25 -22.26
C ILE A 281 9.54 3.63 -23.22
N GLU A 282 9.25 3.99 -24.47
CA GLU A 282 10.24 4.41 -25.47
C GLU A 282 11.05 5.61 -24.99
N LEU A 283 10.39 6.64 -24.45
CA LEU A 283 11.03 7.82 -23.90
C LEU A 283 12.02 7.47 -22.79
N VAL A 284 11.59 6.66 -21.83
CA VAL A 284 12.43 6.24 -20.70
C VAL A 284 13.57 5.34 -21.14
N MET A 285 13.33 4.43 -22.08
CA MET A 285 14.37 3.50 -22.56
C MET A 285 15.44 4.18 -23.39
N THR A 286 15.11 5.22 -24.15
CA THR A 286 16.06 5.93 -25.01
C THR A 286 16.86 7.02 -24.31
N ASP A 287 16.29 7.68 -23.29
CA ASP A 287 16.92 8.82 -22.62
C ASP A 287 17.48 8.46 -21.23
N THR A 288 18.79 8.17 -21.19
CA THR A 288 19.51 7.86 -19.93
C THR A 288 19.56 9.05 -18.96
N ASN A 289 19.61 10.29 -19.48
CA ASN A 289 19.64 11.48 -18.62
C ASN A 289 18.27 11.68 -17.93
N LEU A 290 17.18 11.47 -18.68
CA LEU A 290 15.82 11.48 -18.12
C LEU A 290 15.69 10.39 -17.07
N ARG A 291 16.15 9.15 -17.33
CA ARG A 291 16.12 8.06 -16.34
C ARG A 291 16.83 8.46 -15.04
N ARG A 292 18.01 9.04 -15.15
CA ARG A 292 18.79 9.48 -13.98
C ARG A 292 18.08 10.60 -13.23
N ARG A 293 17.57 11.60 -13.92
CA ARG A 293 16.86 12.75 -13.33
C ARG A 293 15.57 12.33 -12.65
N VAL A 294 14.69 11.62 -13.37
CA VAL A 294 13.37 11.20 -12.86
C VAL A 294 13.51 10.15 -11.78
N GLY A 295 14.38 9.16 -11.96
CA GLY A 295 14.68 8.14 -10.96
C GLY A 295 15.29 8.72 -9.68
N GLY A 296 16.16 9.72 -9.80
CA GLY A 296 16.73 10.46 -8.67
C GLY A 296 15.64 11.18 -7.86
N ALA A 297 14.77 11.93 -8.53
CA ALA A 297 13.62 12.61 -7.90
C ALA A 297 12.63 11.63 -7.28
N ALA A 298 12.37 10.49 -7.95
CA ALA A 298 11.55 9.42 -7.41
C ALA A 298 12.11 8.88 -6.08
N ARG A 299 13.41 8.62 -6.03
CA ARG A 299 14.09 8.13 -4.83
C ARG A 299 14.02 9.14 -3.70
N GLU A 300 14.35 10.39 -3.95
CA GLU A 300 14.29 11.45 -2.95
C GLU A 300 12.89 11.54 -2.33
N ARG A 301 11.85 11.60 -3.19
CA ARG A 301 10.47 11.65 -2.74
C ARG A 301 10.07 10.41 -1.93
N ALA A 302 10.41 9.21 -2.42
CA ALA A 302 10.10 7.98 -1.73
C ALA A 302 10.70 7.91 -0.33
N TRP A 303 11.97 8.23 -0.17
CA TRP A 303 12.64 8.22 1.13
C TRP A 303 12.10 9.29 2.09
N LYS A 304 11.74 10.46 1.58
CA LYS A 304 11.19 11.56 2.38
C LYS A 304 9.75 11.30 2.84
N GLU A 305 8.89 10.81 1.94
CA GLU A 305 7.44 10.78 2.16
C GLU A 305 6.88 9.38 2.42
N PHE A 306 7.50 8.32 1.83
CA PHE A 306 7.01 6.93 1.84
C PHE A 306 7.95 5.95 2.53
N SER A 307 8.94 6.45 3.29
CA SER A 307 9.77 5.57 4.10
C SER A 307 9.00 5.01 5.30
N PRO A 308 9.39 3.83 5.84
CA PRO A 308 8.81 3.31 7.07
C PRO A 308 8.85 4.31 8.23
N ASP A 309 9.94 5.09 8.32
CA ASP A 309 10.08 6.12 9.35
C ASP A 309 9.06 7.26 9.17
N SER A 310 8.81 7.69 7.92
CA SER A 310 7.78 8.70 7.63
C SER A 310 6.39 8.21 8.00
N PHE A 311 6.07 6.95 7.67
CA PHE A 311 4.81 6.32 8.04
C PHE A 311 4.63 6.27 9.56
N ARG A 312 5.64 5.75 10.30
CA ARG A 312 5.60 5.67 11.76
C ARG A 312 5.38 7.03 12.41
N ARG A 313 6.12 8.06 11.99
CA ARG A 313 5.93 9.44 12.51
C ARG A 313 4.50 9.94 12.31
N LYS A 314 3.90 9.67 11.15
CA LYS A 314 2.50 10.08 10.89
C LYS A 314 1.52 9.37 11.83
N ILE A 315 1.68 8.05 12.02
CA ILE A 315 0.82 7.28 12.93
C ILE A 315 0.97 7.74 14.38
N VAL A 316 2.20 7.92 14.86
CA VAL A 316 2.46 8.42 16.23
C VAL A 316 1.87 9.81 16.42
N SER A 317 2.04 10.72 15.46
CA SER A 317 1.41 12.06 15.48
C SER A 317 -0.11 11.99 15.63
N LEU A 318 -0.76 11.07 14.90
CA LEU A 318 -2.20 10.85 15.01
C LEU A 318 -2.60 10.27 16.37
N LEU A 319 -1.79 9.39 16.95
CA LEU A 319 -2.04 8.82 18.28
C LEU A 319 -1.91 9.89 19.36
N GLU A 320 -0.99 10.81 19.23
CA GLU A 320 -0.80 11.97 20.12
C GLU A 320 -1.94 13.01 19.99
N GLY A 321 -2.72 12.95 18.93
CA GLY A 321 -3.78 13.91 18.68
C GLY A 321 -3.37 15.11 17.83
N ASN A 322 -2.17 15.10 17.29
CA ASN A 322 -1.66 16.15 16.44
C ASN A 322 -2.22 16.00 15.01
N PRO A 323 -2.55 17.10 14.33
CA PRO A 323 -2.94 17.03 12.93
C PRO A 323 -1.74 16.62 12.07
N VAL A 324 -1.92 15.65 11.20
CA VAL A 324 -0.97 15.39 10.12
C VAL A 324 -1.19 16.48 9.09
N ARG A 325 -0.24 17.42 8.97
CA ARG A 325 -0.33 18.48 7.96
C ARG A 325 -0.28 17.86 6.58
N GLU A 326 -1.37 17.91 5.86
CA GLU A 326 -1.38 17.69 4.41
C GLU A 326 -0.63 18.86 3.77
N LYS A 327 0.34 18.57 2.91
CA LYS A 327 0.81 19.61 2.00
C LYS A 327 -0.34 19.90 1.03
N GLU A 328 -0.88 21.09 1.09
CA GLU A 328 -1.67 21.63 -0.01
C GLU A 328 -0.73 21.74 -1.23
N ASN A 329 -1.02 20.95 -2.27
CA ASN A 329 -0.39 21.08 -3.59
C ASN A 329 -1.20 22.06 -4.40
#